data_1795f72c5f0dccfbbb0aa0031d0d91ff
#
_entry.id   1795f72c5f0dccfbbb0aa0031d0d91ff
#
_cell.length_a   1.000
_cell.length_b   1.000
_cell.length_c   1.000
_cell.angle_alpha   90.00
_cell.angle_beta   90.00
_cell.angle_gamma   90.00
#
_symmetry.space_group_name_H-M   'P 1'
#
loop_
_entity.id
_entity.type
_entity.pdbx_description
1 polymer ?
#
loop_
_entity_poly.entity_id
_entity_poly.type
_entity_poly.pdbx_seq_one_letter_code
_entity_poly.pdbx_strand_id
1 'polypeptide(L)'
;VFTGKVSAQSAKRRLGVHISGFAGAVVLCLLVAMSNSSVFAAGEVATITGTIAQGLGFLAASLSTGFSALGAGIAVAAAAPAAIGAFSENEKNFGKSLIFVGLAEGVCLYGLIISFMILGNL
;
A
#
# COMPACT_ATOMS: atom_id res chain seq x y z
N VAL A 1 -29.77 -9.14 -5.66
CA VAL A 1 -30.85 -8.19 -5.54
C VAL A 1 -30.54 -7.21 -4.40
N PHE A 2 -29.74 -6.17 -4.65
CA PHE A 2 -29.54 -5.05 -3.73
C PHE A 2 -29.81 -3.75 -4.48
N THR A 3 -31.09 -3.47 -4.78
CA THR A 3 -31.56 -2.17 -5.26
C THR A 3 -32.02 -1.33 -4.07
N GLY A 4 -31.13 -1.00 -3.16
CA GLY A 4 -31.37 0.03 -2.17
C GLY A 4 -30.83 1.35 -2.75
N LYS A 5 -31.70 2.30 -3.08
CA LYS A 5 -31.31 3.68 -3.38
C LYS A 5 -30.55 4.22 -2.17
N VAL A 6 -29.21 4.14 -2.23
CA VAL A 6 -28.37 4.70 -1.19
C VAL A 6 -28.46 6.22 -1.32
N SER A 7 -29.07 6.89 -0.35
CA SER A 7 -29.12 8.35 -0.36
C SER A 7 -27.69 8.89 -0.30
N ALA A 8 -27.43 10.00 -1.01
CA ALA A 8 -26.09 10.62 -1.03
C ALA A 8 -25.56 10.92 0.38
N GLN A 9 -26.44 11.12 1.33
CA GLN A 9 -26.12 11.39 2.73
C GLN A 9 -25.64 10.12 3.45
N SER A 10 -26.22 8.94 3.16
CA SER A 10 -25.77 7.67 3.73
C SER A 10 -24.46 7.20 3.10
N ALA A 11 -24.22 7.50 1.81
CA ALA A 11 -22.95 7.23 1.13
C ALA A 11 -21.82 8.07 1.73
N LYS A 12 -22.00 9.37 1.94
CA LYS A 12 -21.03 10.25 2.60
C LYS A 12 -20.74 9.81 4.02
N ARG A 13 -21.73 9.39 4.79
CA ARG A 13 -21.54 8.90 6.16
C ARG A 13 -20.74 7.60 6.17
N ARG A 14 -21.03 6.65 5.29
CA ARG A 14 -20.27 5.40 5.16
C ARG A 14 -18.84 5.66 4.77
N LEU A 15 -18.61 6.51 3.77
CA LEU A 15 -17.26 6.91 3.36
C LEU A 15 -16.50 7.56 4.52
N GLY A 16 -17.12 8.47 5.27
CA GLY A 16 -16.54 9.09 6.45
C GLY A 16 -16.12 8.06 7.51
N VAL A 17 -16.98 7.08 7.79
CA VAL A 17 -16.67 5.98 8.73
C VAL A 17 -15.49 5.14 8.26
N HIS A 18 -15.42 4.82 6.98
CA HIS A 18 -14.28 4.05 6.44
C HIS A 18 -12.98 4.84 6.49
N ILE A 19 -13.00 6.12 6.10
CA ILE A 19 -11.81 6.99 6.14
C ILE A 19 -11.34 7.19 7.59
N SER A 20 -12.25 7.47 8.53
CA SER A 20 -11.89 7.65 9.94
C SER A 20 -11.41 6.35 10.58
N GLY A 21 -12.02 5.21 10.22
CA GLY A 21 -11.58 3.89 10.67
C GLY A 21 -10.17 3.55 10.19
N PHE A 22 -9.89 3.81 8.92
CA PHE A 22 -8.55 3.60 8.35
C PHE A 22 -7.52 4.54 8.99
N ALA A 23 -7.83 5.83 9.09
CA ALA A 23 -6.96 6.79 9.75
C ALA A 23 -6.69 6.42 11.22
N GLY A 24 -7.73 5.98 11.95
CA GLY A 24 -7.61 5.50 13.32
C GLY A 24 -6.71 4.26 13.43
N ALA A 25 -6.86 3.30 12.50
CA ALA A 25 -6.00 2.11 12.45
C ALA A 25 -4.53 2.48 12.20
N VAL A 26 -4.25 3.40 11.27
CA VAL A 26 -2.88 3.88 10.99
C VAL A 26 -2.29 4.56 12.21
N VAL A 27 -3.04 5.46 12.87
CA VAL A 27 -2.58 6.13 14.09
C VAL A 27 -2.33 5.12 15.21
N LEU A 28 -3.20 4.14 15.39
CA LEU A 28 -3.02 3.08 16.38
C LEU A 28 -1.75 2.26 16.09
N CYS A 29 -1.52 1.86 14.85
CA CYS A 29 -0.30 1.16 14.45
C CYS A 29 0.96 1.99 14.74
N LEU A 30 0.93 3.29 14.45
CA LEU A 30 2.05 4.20 14.76
C LEU A 30 2.28 4.31 16.26
N LEU A 31 1.23 4.44 17.06
CA LEU A 31 1.33 4.51 18.52
C LEU A 31 1.89 3.21 19.10
N VAL A 32 1.44 2.05 18.60
CA VAL A 32 1.96 0.74 19.01
C VAL A 32 3.43 0.59 18.58
N ALA A 33 3.80 1.02 17.38
CA ALA A 33 5.19 1.02 16.93
C ALA A 33 6.08 1.92 17.80
N MET A 34 5.60 3.10 18.18
CA MET A 34 6.33 4.01 19.06
C MET A 34 6.41 3.51 20.52
N SER A 35 5.34 2.88 21.02
CA SER A 35 5.35 2.32 22.38
C SER A 35 6.25 1.07 22.51
N ASN A 36 6.43 0.33 21.42
CA ASN A 36 7.31 -0.84 21.37
C ASN A 36 8.79 -0.47 21.14
N SER A 37 9.10 0.80 20.92
CA SER A 37 10.51 1.26 20.79
C SER A 37 11.34 0.98 22.07
N SER A 38 10.71 0.86 23.23
CA SER A 38 11.37 0.45 24.46
C SER A 38 11.75 -1.05 24.50
N VAL A 39 11.10 -1.89 23.70
CA VAL A 39 11.47 -3.32 23.58
C VAL A 39 12.75 -3.48 22.76
N PHE A 40 13.03 -2.55 21.84
CA PHE A 40 14.31 -2.50 21.12
C PHE A 40 15.43 -1.83 21.93
N ALA A 41 15.12 -1.10 23.00
CA ALA A 41 16.10 -0.44 23.85
C ALA A 41 16.59 -1.30 25.01
N ALA A 42 15.94 -2.43 25.32
CA ALA A 42 16.29 -3.32 26.44
C ALA A 42 17.16 -4.53 26.02
N GLY A 43 17.33 -4.79 24.72
CA GLY A 43 18.36 -5.68 24.21
C GLY A 43 19.62 -4.85 23.98
N GLU A 44 20.83 -5.43 24.16
CA GLU A 44 22.10 -4.81 23.74
C GLU A 44 21.83 -3.96 22.50
N VAL A 45 22.18 -2.68 22.60
CA VAL A 45 22.16 -1.80 21.43
C VAL A 45 23.05 -2.52 20.42
N ALA A 46 22.41 -3.30 19.54
CA ALA A 46 23.06 -3.77 18.36
C ALA A 46 23.49 -2.49 17.65
N THR A 47 24.72 -2.07 17.94
CA THR A 47 25.37 -1.03 17.16
C THR A 47 25.30 -1.59 15.74
N ILE A 48 24.44 -1.02 14.90
CA ILE A 48 24.42 -1.31 13.47
C ILE A 48 25.74 -0.75 12.96
N THR A 49 26.84 -1.44 13.28
CA THR A 49 28.16 -1.23 12.69
C THR A 49 28.14 -1.91 11.32
N GLY A 50 27.21 -1.42 10.48
CA GLY A 50 27.12 -1.89 9.10
C GLY A 50 28.26 -1.31 8.28
N THR A 51 28.72 -2.09 7.34
CA THR A 51 29.65 -1.60 6.32
C THR A 51 28.91 -0.59 5.42
N ILE A 52 29.64 0.28 4.73
CA ILE A 52 29.06 1.17 3.70
C ILE A 52 28.26 0.35 2.67
N ALA A 53 28.72 -0.85 2.34
CA ALA A 53 28.04 -1.75 1.42
C ALA A 53 26.63 -2.15 1.93
N GLN A 54 26.51 -2.46 3.22
CA GLN A 54 25.21 -2.77 3.82
C GLN A 54 24.29 -1.54 3.83
N GLY A 55 24.82 -0.36 4.16
CA GLY A 55 24.06 0.89 4.09
C GLY A 55 23.52 1.18 2.68
N LEU A 56 24.33 0.96 1.66
CA LEU A 56 23.91 1.08 0.26
C LEU A 56 22.87 0.02 -0.12
N GLY A 57 22.97 -1.19 0.44
CA GLY A 57 21.98 -2.24 0.26
C GLY A 57 20.60 -1.87 0.84
N PHE A 58 20.56 -1.31 2.06
CA PHE A 58 19.31 -0.79 2.64
C PHE A 58 18.71 0.33 1.79
N LEU A 59 19.56 1.24 1.28
CA LEU A 59 19.12 2.31 0.39
C LEU A 59 18.56 1.73 -0.93
N ALA A 60 19.26 0.76 -1.53
CA ALA A 60 18.79 0.10 -2.75
C ALA A 60 17.45 -0.62 -2.55
N ALA A 61 17.27 -1.32 -1.42
CA ALA A 61 16.01 -1.98 -1.08
C ALA A 61 14.86 -0.96 -0.93
N SER A 62 15.10 0.13 -0.22
CA SER A 62 14.08 1.18 -0.04
C SER A 62 13.72 1.87 -1.35
N LEU A 63 14.69 2.15 -2.21
CA LEU A 63 14.46 2.72 -3.54
C LEU A 63 13.70 1.76 -4.46
N SER A 64 14.02 0.47 -4.42
CA SER A 64 13.32 -0.55 -5.21
C SER A 64 11.82 -0.56 -4.89
N THR A 65 11.45 -0.63 -3.62
CA THR A 65 10.05 -0.55 -3.20
C THR A 65 9.44 0.81 -3.51
N GLY A 66 10.16 1.91 -3.22
CA GLY A 66 9.67 3.27 -3.41
C GLY A 66 9.35 3.59 -4.87
N PHE A 67 10.26 3.32 -5.80
CA PHE A 67 10.02 3.57 -7.23
C PHE A 67 8.95 2.65 -7.81
N SER A 68 8.92 1.40 -7.36
CA SER A 68 7.88 0.46 -7.79
C SER A 68 6.49 0.92 -7.32
N ALA A 69 6.38 1.38 -6.07
CA ALA A 69 5.13 1.94 -5.54
C ALA A 69 4.69 3.22 -6.27
N LEU A 70 5.63 4.11 -6.60
CA LEU A 70 5.34 5.30 -7.41
C LEU A 70 4.83 4.92 -8.80
N GLY A 71 5.49 3.97 -9.46
CA GLY A 71 5.06 3.49 -10.78
C GLY A 71 3.67 2.85 -10.73
N ALA A 72 3.40 2.01 -9.74
CA ALA A 72 2.09 1.40 -9.54
C ALA A 72 1.02 2.46 -9.24
N GLY A 73 1.33 3.46 -8.42
CA GLY A 73 0.42 4.56 -8.12
C GLY A 73 0.02 5.35 -9.36
N ILE A 74 0.97 5.66 -10.26
CA ILE A 74 0.70 6.31 -11.54
C ILE A 74 -0.17 5.42 -12.43
N ALA A 75 0.15 4.12 -12.52
CA ALA A 75 -0.62 3.18 -13.31
C ALA A 75 -2.06 3.04 -12.80
N VAL A 76 -2.26 2.92 -11.49
CA VAL A 76 -3.59 2.83 -10.87
C VAL A 76 -4.37 4.14 -11.04
N ALA A 77 -3.71 5.29 -10.93
CA ALA A 77 -4.35 6.59 -11.14
C ALA A 77 -4.93 6.73 -12.55
N ALA A 78 -4.32 6.11 -13.55
CA ALA A 78 -4.84 6.07 -14.91
C ALA A 78 -5.88 4.94 -15.12
N ALA A 79 -5.61 3.75 -14.59
CA ALA A 79 -6.43 2.56 -14.82
C ALA A 79 -7.75 2.59 -14.05
N ALA A 80 -7.77 3.07 -12.81
CA ALA A 80 -8.94 3.00 -11.95
C ALA A 80 -10.12 3.87 -12.45
N PRO A 81 -9.95 5.13 -12.87
CA PRO A 81 -11.04 5.92 -13.44
C PRO A 81 -11.58 5.31 -14.73
N ALA A 82 -10.71 4.79 -15.61
CA ALA A 82 -11.11 4.13 -16.84
C ALA A 82 -11.90 2.84 -16.55
N ALA A 83 -11.46 2.05 -15.56
CA ALA A 83 -12.15 0.85 -15.11
C ALA A 83 -13.54 1.16 -14.55
N ILE A 84 -13.67 2.21 -13.73
CA ILE A 84 -14.94 2.68 -13.17
C ILE A 84 -15.88 3.15 -14.29
N GLY A 85 -15.36 3.92 -15.27
CA GLY A 85 -16.13 4.36 -16.43
C GLY A 85 -16.68 3.17 -17.23
N ALA A 86 -15.83 2.22 -17.60
CA ALA A 86 -16.24 1.03 -18.36
C ALA A 86 -17.26 0.17 -17.60
N PHE A 87 -17.14 0.05 -16.28
CA PHE A 87 -18.09 -0.64 -15.42
C PHE A 87 -19.43 0.10 -15.33
N SER A 88 -19.39 1.44 -15.27
CA SER A 88 -20.60 2.28 -15.20
C SER A 88 -21.42 2.19 -16.48
N GLU A 89 -20.78 1.98 -17.63
CA GLU A 89 -21.46 1.78 -18.92
C GLU A 89 -22.05 0.37 -19.05
N ASN A 90 -21.33 -0.65 -18.56
CA ASN A 90 -21.75 -2.03 -18.66
C ASN A 90 -21.20 -2.87 -17.52
N GLU A 91 -22.10 -3.36 -16.65
CA GLU A 91 -21.74 -4.20 -15.49
C GLU A 91 -20.94 -5.46 -15.85
N LYS A 92 -21.08 -5.97 -17.08
CA LYS A 92 -20.31 -7.13 -17.58
C LYS A 92 -18.82 -6.84 -17.71
N ASN A 93 -18.42 -5.58 -17.74
CA ASN A 93 -17.02 -5.15 -17.80
C ASN A 93 -16.32 -5.18 -16.42
N PHE A 94 -17.03 -5.40 -15.32
CA PHE A 94 -16.46 -5.39 -13.97
C PHE A 94 -15.22 -6.28 -13.85
N GLY A 95 -15.32 -7.54 -14.22
CA GLY A 95 -14.21 -8.48 -14.11
C GLY A 95 -12.98 -8.08 -14.93
N LYS A 96 -13.20 -7.60 -16.17
CA LYS A 96 -12.11 -7.13 -17.05
C LYS A 96 -11.46 -5.87 -16.45
N SER A 97 -12.26 -4.93 -15.97
CA SER A 97 -11.79 -3.69 -15.34
C SER A 97 -10.96 -3.98 -14.09
N LEU A 98 -11.40 -4.93 -13.27
CA LEU A 98 -10.67 -5.35 -12.06
C LEU A 98 -9.30 -5.94 -12.38
N ILE A 99 -9.19 -6.73 -13.46
CA ILE A 99 -7.91 -7.31 -13.89
C ILE A 99 -6.92 -6.20 -14.23
N PHE A 100 -7.32 -5.17 -14.96
CA PHE A 100 -6.41 -4.07 -15.34
C PHE A 100 -5.93 -3.29 -14.11
N VAL A 101 -6.79 -3.04 -13.13
CA VAL A 101 -6.40 -2.40 -11.87
C VAL A 101 -5.46 -3.31 -11.08
N GLY A 102 -5.78 -4.61 -10.96
CA GLY A 102 -4.93 -5.58 -10.27
C GLY A 102 -3.55 -5.77 -10.92
N LEU A 103 -3.46 -5.70 -12.26
CA LEU A 103 -2.18 -5.72 -12.95
C LEU A 103 -1.34 -4.48 -12.63
N ALA A 104 -1.97 -3.30 -12.55
CA ALA A 104 -1.29 -2.07 -12.19
C ALA A 104 -0.73 -2.12 -10.75
N GLU A 105 -1.50 -2.69 -9.81
CA GLU A 105 -1.03 -2.92 -8.44
C GLU A 105 0.05 -3.99 -8.37
N GLY A 106 -0.03 -5.03 -9.19
CA GLY A 106 0.94 -6.13 -9.24
C GLY A 106 2.37 -5.67 -9.53
N VAL A 107 2.55 -4.57 -10.25
CA VAL A 107 3.88 -3.99 -10.51
C VAL A 107 4.60 -3.63 -9.22
N CYS A 108 3.89 -3.15 -8.19
CA CYS A 108 4.47 -2.80 -6.90
C CYS A 108 5.10 -4.01 -6.19
N LEU A 109 4.55 -5.20 -6.37
CA LEU A 109 5.03 -6.42 -5.73
C LEU A 109 6.42 -6.82 -6.22
N TYR A 110 6.78 -6.51 -7.47
CA TYR A 110 8.14 -6.79 -7.96
C TYR A 110 9.21 -6.01 -7.19
N GLY A 111 8.97 -4.72 -6.93
CA GLY A 111 9.91 -3.92 -6.13
C GLY A 111 10.02 -4.42 -4.69
N LEU A 112 8.90 -4.87 -4.11
CA LEU A 112 8.89 -5.45 -2.78
C LEU A 112 9.69 -6.76 -2.73
N ILE A 113 9.53 -7.65 -3.71
CA ILE A 113 10.27 -8.92 -3.81
C ILE A 113 11.77 -8.64 -3.93
N ILE A 114 12.17 -7.70 -4.80
CA ILE A 114 13.58 -7.31 -4.97
C ILE A 114 14.14 -6.76 -3.66
N SER A 115 13.38 -5.96 -2.93
CA SER A 115 13.78 -5.43 -1.63
C SER A 115 14.02 -6.54 -0.61
N PHE A 116 13.14 -7.54 -0.54
CA PHE A 116 13.36 -8.70 0.33
C PHE A 116 14.57 -9.53 -0.09
N MET A 117 14.82 -9.69 -1.38
CA MET A 117 16.02 -10.38 -1.88
C MET A 117 17.29 -9.64 -1.49
N ILE A 118 17.30 -8.31 -1.57
CA ILE A 118 18.45 -7.50 -1.14
C ILE A 118 18.65 -7.65 0.37
N LEU A 119 17.59 -7.44 1.16
CA LEU A 119 17.66 -7.52 2.61
C LEU A 119 18.06 -8.90 3.13
N GLY A 120 17.68 -9.95 2.42
CA GLY A 120 18.06 -11.32 2.76
C GLY A 120 19.52 -11.67 2.50
N ASN A 121 20.26 -10.80 1.78
CA ASN A 121 21.69 -10.97 1.47
C ASN A 121 22.59 -9.95 2.21
N LEU A 122 22.03 -9.12 3.07
CA LEU A 122 22.77 -8.14 3.89
C LEU A 122 23.06 -8.67 5.29
#